data_9db1e4555dbf2cafac46a4db8ae915d8
#
_entry.id   9db1e4555dbf2cafac46a4db8ae915d8
#
_cell.length_a   1.000
_cell.length_b   1.000
_cell.length_c   1.000
_cell.angle_alpha   90.00
_cell.angle_beta   90.00
_cell.angle_gamma   90.00
#
_symmetry.space_group_name_H-M   'P 1'
#
loop_
_entity.id
_entity.type
_entity.pdbx_description
1 polymer ?
#
loop_
_entity_poly.entity_id
_entity_poly.type
_entity_poly.pdbx_seq_one_letter_code
_entity_poly.pdbx_strand_id
1 'polypeptide(L)'
;MFLDSRKGLFPMKLGLAPLTLFRPPPLDLVRYAGEAGYDAVGFQLGLQDMPVSPLAGDAQFLKEAKALLKRWNLSVMEVSNIVFEPERTFDEGRVLIDFAKQIGASIVQATVWDDEQDRVVERLIALADYAKGLDLGITIEYMPYSQCQGFNEAYDLVRASERSNVHVLLDTLHFSRSGGVLADLDRKEASSYSFIQLCDARAKAPAPEDLRYESVYDRLPLGEGALDLGAILEKVPTDLPVSLEIPCQRLKDLPLVEQAREHLRIAREFLAPYAHRWELEVDPVT
;
A
#
# COMPACT_ATOMS: atom_id res chain seq x y z
N MET A 1 -11.83 -3.25 29.77
CA MET A 1 -10.84 -3.86 28.89
C MET A 1 -11.60 -4.80 27.96
N PHE A 2 -12.24 -4.23 26.94
CA PHE A 2 -12.93 -5.03 25.91
C PHE A 2 -11.88 -5.39 24.85
N LEU A 3 -11.33 -6.61 24.94
CA LEU A 3 -10.69 -7.25 23.80
C LEU A 3 -11.76 -7.41 22.73
N ASP A 4 -11.59 -6.72 21.60
CA ASP A 4 -12.49 -6.87 20.48
C ASP A 4 -12.42 -8.32 19.99
N SER A 5 -13.46 -9.11 20.35
CA SER A 5 -13.60 -10.52 20.00
C SER A 5 -13.72 -10.77 18.48
N ARG A 6 -13.64 -9.70 17.66
CA ARG A 6 -13.69 -9.74 16.20
C ARG A 6 -12.32 -9.78 15.53
N LYS A 7 -11.22 -9.51 16.26
CA LYS A 7 -9.86 -9.76 15.77
C LYS A 7 -9.68 -11.28 15.69
N GLY A 8 -9.56 -11.81 14.50
CA GLY A 8 -9.38 -13.26 14.24
C GLY A 8 -10.54 -13.94 13.51
N LEU A 9 -11.67 -13.26 13.31
CA LEU A 9 -12.78 -13.78 12.50
C LEU A 9 -12.61 -13.55 10.99
N PHE A 10 -11.63 -12.69 10.60
CA PHE A 10 -11.30 -12.40 9.21
C PHE A 10 -9.89 -12.92 8.94
N PRO A 11 -9.70 -13.93 8.08
CA PRO A 11 -8.38 -14.52 7.84
C PRO A 11 -7.42 -13.56 7.13
N MET A 12 -7.95 -12.58 6.41
CA MET A 12 -7.19 -11.56 5.68
C MET A 12 -6.77 -10.41 6.59
N LYS A 13 -5.51 -9.99 6.49
CA LYS A 13 -5.00 -8.80 7.18
C LYS A 13 -5.44 -7.53 6.47
N LEU A 14 -6.10 -6.63 7.21
CA LEU A 14 -6.52 -5.33 6.73
C LEU A 14 -5.61 -4.24 7.32
N GLY A 15 -4.92 -3.52 6.44
CA GLY A 15 -4.04 -2.40 6.77
C GLY A 15 -4.70 -1.04 6.54
N LEU A 16 -4.30 -0.04 7.32
CA LEU A 16 -4.67 1.35 7.12
C LEU A 16 -3.52 2.09 6.43
N ALA A 17 -3.74 2.52 5.18
CA ALA A 17 -2.80 3.36 4.46
C ALA A 17 -2.80 4.80 5.00
N PRO A 18 -1.64 5.48 5.04
CA PRO A 18 -1.54 6.85 5.55
C PRO A 18 -2.46 7.84 4.85
N LEU A 19 -2.64 7.70 3.54
CA LEU A 19 -3.45 8.59 2.72
C LEU A 19 -4.94 8.51 3.04
N THR A 20 -5.44 7.38 3.53
CA THR A 20 -6.86 7.19 3.88
C THR A 20 -7.38 8.27 4.84
N LEU A 21 -6.55 8.70 5.77
CA LEU A 21 -6.88 9.76 6.73
C LEU A 21 -6.19 11.09 6.39
N PHE A 22 -5.87 11.33 5.11
CA PHE A 22 -5.21 12.55 4.64
C PHE A 22 -3.86 12.82 5.32
N ARG A 23 -3.10 11.76 5.61
CA ARG A 23 -1.75 11.78 6.17
C ARG A 23 -1.64 12.51 7.52
N PRO A 24 -2.27 12.03 8.58
CA PRO A 24 -2.03 12.55 9.92
C PRO A 24 -0.59 12.25 10.37
N PRO A 25 -0.13 12.88 11.46
CA PRO A 25 1.17 12.51 12.04
C PRO A 25 1.28 10.99 12.22
N PRO A 26 2.41 10.35 11.86
CA PRO A 26 2.50 8.89 11.80
C PRO A 26 2.15 8.17 13.10
N LEU A 27 2.51 8.72 14.28
CA LEU A 27 2.14 8.12 15.56
C LEU A 27 0.63 8.18 15.83
N ASP A 28 -0.05 9.23 15.35
CA ASP A 28 -1.50 9.33 15.47
C ASP A 28 -2.19 8.35 14.53
N LEU A 29 -1.66 8.14 13.31
CA LEU A 29 -2.15 7.11 12.40
C LEU A 29 -2.10 5.72 13.06
N VAL A 30 -0.98 5.37 13.73
CA VAL A 30 -0.86 4.10 14.47
C VAL A 30 -1.92 4.00 15.58
N ARG A 31 -2.19 5.09 16.30
CA ARG A 31 -3.26 5.10 17.31
C ARG A 31 -4.63 4.88 16.69
N TYR A 32 -4.95 5.60 15.62
CA TYR A 32 -6.25 5.47 14.93
C TYR A 32 -6.45 4.07 14.34
N ALA A 33 -5.41 3.47 13.74
CA ALA A 33 -5.46 2.09 13.26
C ALA A 33 -5.76 1.11 14.40
N GLY A 34 -5.05 1.25 15.53
CA GLY A 34 -5.26 0.41 16.71
C GLY A 34 -6.64 0.57 17.34
N GLU A 35 -7.11 1.80 17.54
CA GLU A 35 -8.43 2.10 18.11
C GLU A 35 -9.59 1.69 17.19
N ALA A 36 -9.38 1.74 15.86
CA ALA A 36 -10.36 1.28 14.88
C ALA A 36 -10.40 -0.26 14.75
N GLY A 37 -9.32 -0.97 15.10
CA GLY A 37 -9.26 -2.43 15.04
C GLY A 37 -8.68 -2.98 13.73
N TYR A 38 -7.79 -2.25 13.06
CA TYR A 38 -6.98 -2.75 11.94
C TYR A 38 -5.96 -3.78 12.41
N ASP A 39 -5.40 -4.56 11.47
CA ASP A 39 -4.35 -5.55 11.70
C ASP A 39 -2.97 -5.01 11.38
N ALA A 40 -2.91 -3.99 10.52
CA ALA A 40 -1.68 -3.37 10.06
C ALA A 40 -1.84 -1.87 9.79
N VAL A 41 -0.70 -1.18 9.63
CA VAL A 41 -0.65 0.25 9.30
C VAL A 41 0.56 0.53 8.41
N GLY A 42 0.44 1.50 7.50
CA GLY A 42 1.55 2.00 6.70
C GLY A 42 2.27 3.19 7.33
N PHE A 43 3.52 3.44 6.91
CA PHE A 43 4.28 4.63 7.25
C PHE A 43 4.69 5.37 5.98
N GLN A 44 4.26 6.60 5.79
CA GLN A 44 4.69 7.42 4.67
C GLN A 44 5.73 8.46 5.13
N LEU A 45 6.98 8.25 4.74
CA LEU A 45 8.12 9.09 5.12
C LEU A 45 8.85 9.71 3.91
N GLY A 46 8.48 9.34 2.71
CA GLY A 46 8.94 9.94 1.46
C GLY A 46 7.75 10.43 0.63
N LEU A 47 7.93 11.54 -0.07
CA LEU A 47 6.96 12.13 -0.98
C LEU A 47 7.68 12.72 -2.19
N GLN A 48 6.98 12.77 -3.32
CA GLN A 48 7.43 13.50 -4.51
C GLN A 48 7.67 14.97 -4.15
N ASP A 49 8.69 15.57 -4.76
CA ASP A 49 9.08 16.98 -4.57
C ASP A 49 9.41 17.38 -3.11
N MET A 50 9.61 16.42 -2.22
CA MET A 50 9.95 16.68 -0.81
C MET A 50 11.10 15.79 -0.36
N PRO A 51 12.00 16.28 0.51
CA PRO A 51 13.03 15.42 1.09
C PRO A 51 12.41 14.29 1.91
N VAL A 52 13.16 13.20 2.07
CA VAL A 52 12.77 12.13 3.01
C VAL A 52 12.59 12.73 4.40
N SER A 53 11.52 12.35 5.06
CA SER A 53 11.21 12.85 6.41
C SER A 53 12.35 12.53 7.39
N PRO A 54 12.80 13.49 8.18
CA PRO A 54 13.82 13.25 9.20
C PRO A 54 13.37 12.22 10.26
N LEU A 55 12.08 11.92 10.37
CA LEU A 55 11.56 10.86 11.23
C LEU A 55 12.13 9.48 10.87
N ALA A 56 12.52 9.26 9.61
CA ALA A 56 13.14 8.00 9.19
C ALA A 56 14.47 7.69 9.92
N GLY A 57 15.19 8.73 10.39
CA GLY A 57 16.41 8.62 11.19
C GLY A 57 16.23 8.88 12.68
N ASP A 58 15.01 9.17 13.15
CA ASP A 58 14.77 9.56 14.54
C ASP A 58 14.56 8.33 15.45
N ALA A 59 15.53 8.08 16.32
CA ALA A 59 15.49 6.96 17.25
C ALA A 59 14.37 7.06 18.30
N GLN A 60 13.98 8.27 18.70
CA GLN A 60 12.88 8.47 19.65
C GLN A 60 11.53 8.17 18.97
N PHE A 61 11.33 8.68 17.76
CA PHE A 61 10.15 8.37 16.94
C PHE A 61 10.02 6.85 16.74
N LEU A 62 11.10 6.18 16.34
CA LEU A 62 11.12 4.72 16.14
C LEU A 62 10.73 3.96 17.41
N LYS A 63 11.25 4.38 18.57
CA LYS A 63 10.94 3.77 19.87
C LYS A 63 9.45 3.94 20.22
N GLU A 64 8.89 5.12 20.01
CA GLU A 64 7.48 5.41 20.28
C GLU A 64 6.56 4.65 19.31
N ALA A 65 6.90 4.62 18.02
CA ALA A 65 6.16 3.88 17.01
C ALA A 65 6.11 2.38 17.36
N LYS A 66 7.25 1.76 17.71
CA LYS A 66 7.31 0.36 18.15
C LYS A 66 6.47 0.08 19.41
N ALA A 67 6.47 1.00 20.37
CA ALA A 67 5.66 0.85 21.57
C ALA A 67 4.15 0.87 21.26
N LEU A 68 3.72 1.75 20.34
CA LEU A 68 2.33 1.83 19.91
C LEU A 68 1.92 0.60 19.09
N LEU A 69 2.74 0.15 18.14
CA LEU A 69 2.49 -1.06 17.36
C LEU A 69 2.31 -2.27 18.27
N LYS A 70 3.21 -2.44 19.25
CA LYS A 70 3.10 -3.51 20.25
C LYS A 70 1.83 -3.39 21.08
N ARG A 71 1.50 -2.18 21.56
CA ARG A 71 0.30 -1.92 22.37
C ARG A 71 -0.97 -2.37 21.68
N TRP A 72 -1.08 -2.10 20.40
CA TRP A 72 -2.28 -2.37 19.59
C TRP A 72 -2.21 -3.69 18.81
N ASN A 73 -1.12 -4.44 18.94
CA ASN A 73 -0.85 -5.66 18.16
C ASN A 73 -1.01 -5.40 16.64
N LEU A 74 -0.38 -4.33 16.16
CA LEU A 74 -0.37 -3.96 14.75
C LEU A 74 0.92 -4.43 14.08
N SER A 75 0.81 -4.97 12.87
CA SER A 75 1.95 -5.14 11.97
C SER A 75 2.18 -3.88 11.12
N VAL A 76 3.35 -3.77 10.51
CA VAL A 76 3.61 -2.72 9.51
C VAL A 76 3.43 -3.32 8.13
N MET A 77 2.53 -2.74 7.32
CA MET A 77 2.23 -3.19 5.97
C MET A 77 3.34 -2.77 5.02
N GLU A 78 3.59 -1.46 4.95
CA GLU A 78 4.59 -0.85 4.08
C GLU A 78 5.24 0.38 4.72
N VAL A 79 6.41 0.73 4.20
CA VAL A 79 7.01 2.07 4.35
C VAL A 79 7.06 2.71 2.97
N SER A 80 6.52 3.91 2.83
CA SER A 80 6.43 4.63 1.55
C SER A 80 6.99 6.04 1.65
N ASN A 81 7.46 6.67 0.57
CA ASN A 81 7.82 6.12 -0.73
C ASN A 81 9.31 6.32 -0.99
N ILE A 82 10.00 5.36 -1.58
CA ILE A 82 11.19 5.64 -2.38
C ILE A 82 10.69 6.35 -3.64
N VAL A 83 11.23 7.53 -3.92
CA VAL A 83 10.82 8.32 -5.09
C VAL A 83 11.96 8.31 -6.09
N PHE A 84 11.72 7.68 -7.26
CA PHE A 84 12.67 7.73 -8.37
C PHE A 84 12.47 9.03 -9.14
N GLU A 85 13.20 10.08 -8.76
CA GLU A 85 13.35 11.35 -9.45
C GLU A 85 14.82 11.53 -9.89
N PRO A 86 15.12 12.33 -10.94
CA PRO A 86 16.51 12.50 -11.43
C PRO A 86 17.52 12.86 -10.34
N GLU A 87 17.15 13.75 -9.42
CA GLU A 87 18.02 14.29 -8.38
C GLU A 87 18.13 13.42 -7.12
N ARG A 88 17.26 12.39 -6.99
CA ARG A 88 17.28 11.50 -5.80
C ARG A 88 18.51 10.62 -5.78
N THR A 89 19.00 10.41 -4.59
CA THR A 89 20.21 9.62 -4.34
C THR A 89 19.86 8.20 -3.82
N PHE A 90 20.82 7.30 -3.94
CA PHE A 90 20.73 5.98 -3.31
C PHE A 90 20.54 6.08 -1.78
N ASP A 91 21.23 7.03 -1.13
CA ASP A 91 21.16 7.19 0.33
C ASP A 91 19.76 7.57 0.84
N GLU A 92 19.00 8.33 0.08
CA GLU A 92 17.61 8.65 0.45
C GLU A 92 16.73 7.41 0.45
N GLY A 93 16.85 6.54 -0.55
CA GLY A 93 16.16 5.25 -0.59
C GLY A 93 16.63 4.31 0.54
N ARG A 94 17.95 4.27 0.78
CA ARG A 94 18.55 3.46 1.85
C ARG A 94 18.00 3.82 3.23
N VAL A 95 17.83 5.10 3.53
CA VAL A 95 17.27 5.56 4.83
C VAL A 95 15.87 5.00 5.06
N LEU A 96 15.02 4.94 4.03
CA LEU A 96 13.68 4.36 4.12
C LEU A 96 13.72 2.85 4.30
N ILE A 97 14.65 2.16 3.62
CA ILE A 97 14.86 0.71 3.77
C ILE A 97 15.36 0.38 5.19
N ASP A 98 16.31 1.17 5.72
CA ASP A 98 16.81 1.01 7.09
C ASP A 98 15.70 1.22 8.12
N PHE A 99 14.86 2.24 7.94
CA PHE A 99 13.68 2.44 8.78
C PHE A 99 12.70 1.28 8.70
N ALA A 100 12.40 0.80 7.48
CA ALA A 100 11.50 -0.32 7.26
C ALA A 100 11.97 -1.58 8.02
N LYS A 101 13.27 -1.91 7.94
CA LYS A 101 13.85 -3.01 8.72
C LYS A 101 13.69 -2.80 10.22
N GLN A 102 13.97 -1.60 10.69
CA GLN A 102 13.91 -1.28 12.11
C GLN A 102 12.48 -1.31 12.65
N ILE A 103 11.48 -0.82 11.89
CA ILE A 103 10.08 -0.80 12.34
C ILE A 103 9.38 -2.17 12.17
N GLY A 104 9.97 -3.11 11.43
CA GLY A 104 9.43 -4.44 11.21
C GLY A 104 8.48 -4.54 10.01
N ALA A 105 8.62 -3.65 9.02
CA ALA A 105 7.99 -3.82 7.72
C ALA A 105 8.73 -4.89 6.91
N SER A 106 8.06 -5.44 5.91
CA SER A 106 8.65 -6.38 4.94
C SER A 106 8.82 -5.77 3.54
N ILE A 107 8.16 -4.66 3.27
CA ILE A 107 8.10 -4.00 1.96
C ILE A 107 8.34 -2.49 2.11
N VAL A 108 9.09 -1.95 1.13
CA VAL A 108 9.20 -0.51 0.89
C VAL A 108 8.57 -0.18 -0.46
N GLN A 109 7.62 0.73 -0.45
CA GLN A 109 6.92 1.18 -1.67
C GLN A 109 7.76 2.21 -2.41
N ALA A 110 7.72 2.16 -3.74
CA ALA A 110 8.43 3.08 -4.61
C ALA A 110 7.53 3.61 -5.72
N THR A 111 7.74 4.85 -6.12
CA THR A 111 7.05 5.53 -7.23
C THR A 111 8.06 6.11 -8.23
N VAL A 112 7.69 6.21 -9.51
CA VAL A 112 8.59 6.57 -10.60
C VAL A 112 8.18 7.91 -11.21
N TRP A 113 9.10 8.88 -11.15
CA TRP A 113 8.93 10.24 -11.67
C TRP A 113 10.10 10.67 -12.57
N ASP A 114 11.02 9.74 -12.84
CA ASP A 114 12.16 9.88 -13.72
C ASP A 114 11.81 9.28 -15.07
N ASP A 115 11.99 10.03 -16.16
CA ASP A 115 11.70 9.61 -17.54
C ASP A 115 12.83 8.76 -18.16
N GLU A 116 14.02 8.72 -17.53
CA GLU A 116 15.15 7.92 -17.98
C GLU A 116 15.07 6.50 -17.40
N GLN A 117 14.44 5.61 -18.15
CA GLN A 117 14.14 4.24 -17.70
C GLN A 117 15.39 3.46 -17.27
N ASP A 118 16.51 3.59 -17.99
CA ASP A 118 17.76 2.88 -17.64
C ASP A 118 18.26 3.31 -16.27
N ARG A 119 18.19 4.60 -15.95
CA ARG A 119 18.58 5.14 -14.65
C ARG A 119 17.65 4.64 -13.53
N VAL A 120 16.36 4.54 -13.80
CA VAL A 120 15.37 3.97 -12.85
C VAL A 120 15.71 2.52 -12.56
N VAL A 121 15.94 1.70 -13.59
CA VAL A 121 16.28 0.27 -13.44
C VAL A 121 17.59 0.09 -12.67
N GLU A 122 18.64 0.85 -13.00
CA GLU A 122 19.94 0.79 -12.31
C GLU A 122 19.78 1.07 -10.80
N ARG A 123 19.07 2.14 -10.46
CA ARG A 123 18.80 2.52 -9.05
C ARG A 123 17.93 1.51 -8.33
N LEU A 124 16.90 1.00 -9.01
CA LEU A 124 16.02 -0.04 -8.48
C LEU A 124 16.82 -1.30 -8.13
N ILE A 125 17.72 -1.74 -9.02
CA ILE A 125 18.60 -2.88 -8.79
C ILE A 125 19.47 -2.65 -7.55
N ALA A 126 20.12 -1.48 -7.46
CA ALA A 126 21.00 -1.17 -6.33
C ALA A 126 20.25 -1.17 -4.98
N LEU A 127 19.07 -0.56 -4.94
CA LEU A 127 18.23 -0.51 -3.73
C LEU A 127 17.62 -1.88 -3.41
N ALA A 128 17.24 -2.67 -4.43
CA ALA A 128 16.70 -4.01 -4.23
C ALA A 128 17.76 -4.98 -3.68
N ASP A 129 19.00 -4.90 -4.17
CA ASP A 129 20.12 -5.69 -3.64
C ASP A 129 20.42 -5.31 -2.17
N TYR A 130 20.36 -4.03 -1.83
CA TYR A 130 20.50 -3.56 -0.45
C TYR A 130 19.35 -4.07 0.44
N ALA A 131 18.10 -3.90 -0.01
CA ALA A 131 16.91 -4.36 0.71
C ALA A 131 16.91 -5.87 0.94
N LYS A 132 17.36 -6.66 -0.07
CA LYS A 132 17.49 -8.12 0.03
C LYS A 132 18.45 -8.54 1.13
N GLY A 133 19.55 -7.82 1.31
CA GLY A 133 20.49 -8.05 2.42
C GLY A 133 19.87 -7.86 3.82
N LEU A 134 18.71 -7.21 3.90
CA LEU A 134 17.94 -6.97 5.09
C LEU A 134 16.63 -7.77 5.15
N ASP A 135 16.42 -8.73 4.26
CA ASP A 135 15.17 -9.50 4.08
C ASP A 135 13.95 -8.61 3.79
N LEU A 136 14.14 -7.60 2.96
CA LEU A 136 13.08 -6.67 2.55
C LEU A 136 12.86 -6.72 1.04
N GLY A 137 11.63 -6.43 0.62
CA GLY A 137 11.27 -6.21 -0.78
C GLY A 137 11.03 -4.74 -1.09
N ILE A 138 11.01 -4.43 -2.39
CA ILE A 138 10.56 -3.15 -2.94
C ILE A 138 9.34 -3.41 -3.80
N THR A 139 8.32 -2.59 -3.70
CA THR A 139 7.15 -2.67 -4.57
C THR A 139 6.98 -1.39 -5.37
N ILE A 140 6.69 -1.53 -6.66
CA ILE A 140 6.47 -0.40 -7.57
C ILE A 140 4.99 -0.08 -7.61
N GLU A 141 4.64 1.13 -7.22
CA GLU A 141 3.34 1.73 -7.45
C GLU A 141 3.37 2.52 -8.77
N TYR A 142 2.46 2.19 -9.66
CA TYR A 142 2.24 2.93 -10.89
C TYR A 142 1.04 3.87 -10.74
N MET A 143 1.09 4.99 -11.44
CA MET A 143 0.00 5.98 -11.42
C MET A 143 -0.13 6.60 -12.83
N PRO A 144 -1.35 6.80 -13.37
CA PRO A 144 -1.52 7.30 -14.74
C PRO A 144 -0.97 8.72 -14.98
N TYR A 145 -0.53 9.39 -13.93
CA TYR A 145 0.06 10.72 -13.95
C TYR A 145 1.54 10.74 -13.52
N SER A 146 2.18 9.58 -13.40
CA SER A 146 3.62 9.42 -13.11
C SER A 146 4.40 9.01 -14.37
N GLN A 147 5.68 8.68 -14.25
CA GLN A 147 6.49 8.14 -15.34
C GLN A 147 6.43 6.59 -15.44
N CYS A 148 5.69 5.94 -14.52
CA CYS A 148 5.25 4.55 -14.64
C CYS A 148 3.72 4.57 -14.61
N GLN A 149 3.09 4.61 -15.79
CA GLN A 149 1.69 5.01 -15.92
C GLN A 149 0.71 3.84 -15.77
N GLY A 150 1.16 2.60 -15.94
CA GLY A 150 0.29 1.45 -15.96
C GLY A 150 0.87 0.19 -15.36
N PHE A 151 -0.02 -0.77 -15.12
CA PHE A 151 0.31 -2.05 -14.52
C PHE A 151 1.39 -2.82 -15.30
N ASN A 152 1.29 -2.85 -16.63
CA ASN A 152 2.26 -3.56 -17.46
C ASN A 152 3.63 -2.89 -17.45
N GLU A 153 3.70 -1.56 -17.39
CA GLU A 153 4.96 -0.82 -17.26
C GLU A 153 5.64 -1.12 -15.92
N ALA A 154 4.88 -1.13 -14.81
CA ALA A 154 5.41 -1.52 -13.50
C ALA A 154 5.92 -2.97 -13.50
N TYR A 155 5.19 -3.88 -14.15
CA TYR A 155 5.63 -5.26 -14.29
C TYR A 155 6.90 -5.41 -15.14
N ASP A 156 7.04 -4.60 -16.19
CA ASP A 156 8.25 -4.58 -17.02
C ASP A 156 9.47 -4.07 -16.22
N LEU A 157 9.31 -3.08 -15.34
CA LEU A 157 10.36 -2.65 -14.41
C LEU A 157 10.74 -3.76 -13.43
N VAL A 158 9.75 -4.49 -12.88
CA VAL A 158 10.02 -5.66 -12.01
C VAL A 158 10.85 -6.68 -12.76
N ARG A 159 10.49 -7.02 -13.99
CA ARG A 159 11.24 -7.97 -14.82
C ARG A 159 12.64 -7.48 -15.19
N ALA A 160 12.75 -6.20 -15.58
CA ALA A 160 14.03 -5.60 -15.95
C ALA A 160 15.02 -5.57 -14.77
N SER A 161 14.52 -5.51 -13.54
CA SER A 161 15.37 -5.58 -12.36
C SER A 161 16.04 -6.94 -12.16
N GLU A 162 15.45 -8.03 -12.66
CA GLU A 162 15.88 -9.40 -12.44
C GLU A 162 16.07 -9.73 -10.93
N ARG A 163 15.28 -9.12 -10.06
CA ARG A 163 15.36 -9.29 -8.61
C ARG A 163 14.08 -9.91 -8.05
N SER A 164 14.21 -11.00 -7.33
CA SER A 164 13.10 -11.76 -6.74
C SER A 164 12.39 -11.04 -5.59
N ASN A 165 12.96 -9.95 -5.09
CA ASN A 165 12.39 -9.10 -4.03
C ASN A 165 11.88 -7.75 -4.56
N VAL A 166 11.65 -7.66 -5.87
CA VAL A 166 10.96 -6.51 -6.50
C VAL A 166 9.59 -6.96 -6.95
N HIS A 167 8.56 -6.20 -6.64
CA HIS A 167 7.16 -6.55 -6.83
C HIS A 167 6.37 -5.39 -7.44
N VAL A 168 5.15 -5.66 -7.88
CA VAL A 168 4.17 -4.65 -8.27
C VAL A 168 3.17 -4.48 -7.14
N LEU A 169 2.84 -3.25 -6.80
CA LEU A 169 1.66 -2.90 -6.01
C LEU A 169 0.46 -2.79 -6.94
N LEU A 170 -0.61 -3.51 -6.63
CA LEU A 170 -1.87 -3.36 -7.34
C LEU A 170 -2.80 -2.41 -6.56
N ASP A 171 -2.89 -1.17 -7.00
CA ASP A 171 -3.90 -0.22 -6.53
C ASP A 171 -5.11 -0.24 -7.47
N THR A 172 -6.32 -0.45 -6.94
CA THR A 172 -7.53 -0.62 -7.74
C THR A 172 -7.95 0.63 -8.50
N LEU A 173 -7.70 1.82 -7.94
CA LEU A 173 -7.93 3.08 -8.66
C LEU A 173 -6.94 3.22 -9.82
N HIS A 174 -5.66 3.09 -9.53
CA HIS A 174 -4.61 3.26 -10.54
C HIS A 174 -4.74 2.23 -11.65
N PHE A 175 -5.07 0.98 -11.32
CA PHE A 175 -5.38 -0.06 -12.32
C PHE A 175 -6.50 0.37 -13.25
N SER A 176 -7.61 0.83 -12.71
CA SER A 176 -8.75 1.29 -13.51
C SER A 176 -8.43 2.54 -14.34
N ARG A 177 -7.76 3.52 -13.75
CA ARG A 177 -7.50 4.82 -14.38
C ARG A 177 -6.39 4.78 -15.43
N SER A 178 -5.51 3.78 -15.36
CA SER A 178 -4.49 3.50 -16.38
C SER A 178 -4.98 2.61 -17.54
N GLY A 179 -6.27 2.25 -17.55
CA GLY A 179 -6.84 1.40 -18.60
C GLY A 179 -6.47 -0.08 -18.44
N GLY A 180 -6.10 -0.52 -17.24
CA GLY A 180 -5.83 -1.93 -16.94
C GLY A 180 -7.05 -2.81 -17.19
N VAL A 181 -6.82 -3.98 -17.76
CA VAL A 181 -7.86 -4.98 -18.04
C VAL A 181 -7.57 -6.26 -17.25
N LEU A 182 -8.62 -6.98 -16.83
CA LEU A 182 -8.49 -8.20 -16.01
C LEU A 182 -7.55 -9.24 -16.63
N ALA A 183 -7.46 -9.29 -17.97
CA ALA A 183 -6.53 -10.17 -18.68
C ALA A 183 -5.05 -9.86 -18.39
N ASP A 184 -4.72 -8.65 -17.95
CA ASP A 184 -3.36 -8.30 -17.56
C ASP A 184 -2.97 -9.01 -16.25
N LEU A 185 -3.92 -9.24 -15.37
CA LEU A 185 -3.72 -9.93 -14.09
C LEU A 185 -3.56 -11.45 -14.27
N ASP A 186 -4.19 -12.06 -15.28
CA ASP A 186 -4.12 -13.51 -15.54
C ASP A 186 -2.72 -14.01 -15.91
N ARG A 187 -1.84 -13.13 -16.36
CA ARG A 187 -0.52 -13.48 -16.91
C ARG A 187 0.62 -13.33 -15.91
N LYS A 188 0.31 -12.96 -14.68
CA LYS A 188 1.34 -12.61 -13.70
C LYS A 188 1.48 -13.68 -12.63
N GLU A 189 2.71 -13.99 -12.28
CA GLU A 189 3.00 -14.92 -11.20
C GLU A 189 2.57 -14.31 -9.85
N ALA A 190 2.11 -15.14 -8.92
CA ALA A 190 1.72 -14.71 -7.58
C ALA A 190 2.84 -13.92 -6.87
N SER A 191 4.09 -14.37 -7.05
CA SER A 191 5.28 -13.70 -6.53
C SER A 191 5.55 -12.30 -7.08
N SER A 192 4.84 -11.89 -8.15
CA SER A 192 4.97 -10.54 -8.71
C SER A 192 4.25 -9.47 -7.87
N TYR A 193 3.35 -9.87 -6.98
CA TYR A 193 2.58 -8.94 -6.15
C TYR A 193 3.14 -8.89 -4.73
N SER A 194 3.08 -7.72 -4.09
CA SER A 194 3.43 -7.55 -2.67
C SER A 194 2.19 -7.48 -1.77
N PHE A 195 1.28 -6.60 -2.11
CA PHE A 195 -0.02 -6.39 -1.48
C PHE A 195 -0.96 -5.66 -2.46
N ILE A 196 -2.23 -5.56 -2.11
CA ILE A 196 -3.21 -4.80 -2.89
C ILE A 196 -3.69 -3.58 -2.09
N GLN A 197 -3.76 -2.41 -2.73
CA GLN A 197 -4.47 -1.25 -2.21
C GLN A 197 -5.89 -1.22 -2.76
N LEU A 198 -6.86 -1.29 -1.86
CA LEU A 198 -8.27 -1.28 -2.20
C LEU A 198 -8.90 0.07 -1.92
N CYS A 199 -9.59 0.57 -2.93
CA CYS A 199 -10.60 1.61 -2.86
C CYS A 199 -11.64 1.37 -3.95
N ASP A 200 -12.69 2.15 -3.96
CA ASP A 200 -13.63 2.25 -5.08
C ASP A 200 -13.58 3.66 -5.71
N ALA A 201 -14.19 3.82 -6.86
CA ALA A 201 -14.21 5.09 -7.57
C ALA A 201 -15.44 5.21 -8.48
N ARG A 202 -15.74 6.42 -8.94
CA ARG A 202 -16.83 6.66 -9.90
C ARG A 202 -16.58 5.92 -11.22
N ALA A 203 -17.65 5.50 -11.90
CA ALA A 203 -17.56 4.83 -13.20
C ALA A 203 -16.82 5.68 -14.25
N LYS A 204 -17.11 6.99 -14.27
CA LYS A 204 -16.46 7.91 -15.20
C LYS A 204 -15.16 8.42 -14.57
N ALA A 205 -14.04 8.17 -15.23
CA ALA A 205 -12.77 8.78 -14.87
C ALA A 205 -12.87 10.31 -14.99
N PRO A 206 -12.20 11.08 -14.10
CA PRO A 206 -12.08 12.52 -14.24
C PRO A 206 -11.24 12.89 -15.48
N ALA A 207 -11.11 14.18 -15.77
CA ALA A 207 -10.18 14.68 -16.78
C ALA A 207 -8.72 14.32 -16.38
N PRO A 208 -7.80 14.19 -17.35
CA PRO A 208 -6.40 13.81 -17.05
C PRO A 208 -5.73 14.68 -16.00
N GLU A 209 -5.99 15.98 -16.00
CA GLU A 209 -5.48 16.95 -15.04
C GLU A 209 -6.02 16.75 -13.60
N ASP A 210 -7.18 16.08 -13.47
CA ASP A 210 -7.85 15.84 -12.19
C ASP A 210 -7.58 14.42 -11.63
N LEU A 211 -6.88 13.54 -12.36
CA LEU A 211 -6.57 12.17 -11.93
C LEU A 211 -5.82 12.14 -10.59
N ARG A 212 -4.85 13.05 -10.43
CA ARG A 212 -4.11 13.17 -9.16
C ARG A 212 -5.01 13.64 -8.02
N TYR A 213 -5.95 14.56 -8.30
CA TYR A 213 -6.91 15.00 -7.29
C TYR A 213 -7.82 13.85 -6.83
N GLU A 214 -8.39 13.09 -7.77
CA GLU A 214 -9.20 11.90 -7.42
C GLU A 214 -8.40 10.93 -6.54
N SER A 215 -7.16 10.62 -6.95
CA SER A 215 -6.28 9.68 -6.24
C SER A 215 -6.00 10.11 -4.81
N VAL A 216 -5.75 11.40 -4.57
CA VAL A 216 -5.25 11.91 -3.29
C VAL A 216 -6.38 12.36 -2.35
N TYR A 217 -7.58 12.67 -2.91
CA TYR A 217 -8.63 13.34 -2.13
C TYR A 217 -10.04 12.78 -2.29
N ASP A 218 -10.36 12.02 -3.37
CA ASP A 218 -11.76 11.78 -3.74
C ASP A 218 -12.03 10.34 -4.21
N ARG A 219 -11.41 9.37 -3.52
CA ARG A 219 -11.76 7.96 -3.69
C ARG A 219 -13.06 7.64 -2.96
N LEU A 220 -13.66 6.50 -3.27
CA LEU A 220 -14.88 6.02 -2.64
C LEU A 220 -14.63 4.80 -1.75
N PRO A 221 -15.41 4.62 -0.67
CA PRO A 221 -15.44 3.38 0.08
C PRO A 221 -15.84 2.18 -0.80
N LEU A 222 -15.39 0.99 -0.41
CA LEU A 222 -15.62 -0.24 -1.17
C LEU A 222 -17.12 -0.51 -1.37
N GLY A 223 -17.50 -0.77 -2.62
CA GLY A 223 -18.89 -1.02 -3.01
C GLY A 223 -19.76 0.22 -3.15
N GLU A 224 -19.22 1.42 -2.95
CA GLU A 224 -19.95 2.69 -3.19
C GLU A 224 -19.64 3.31 -4.56
N GLY A 225 -18.75 2.71 -5.33
CA GLY A 225 -18.36 3.13 -6.67
C GLY A 225 -18.79 2.15 -7.75
N ALA A 226 -17.98 2.06 -8.79
CA ALA A 226 -18.27 1.25 -9.96
C ALA A 226 -17.03 0.47 -10.48
N LEU A 227 -15.97 0.36 -9.69
CA LEU A 227 -14.85 -0.50 -10.05
C LEU A 227 -15.26 -1.96 -9.90
N ASP A 228 -14.83 -2.82 -10.83
CA ASP A 228 -15.10 -4.26 -10.74
C ASP A 228 -14.15 -4.93 -9.74
N LEU A 229 -14.28 -4.51 -8.47
CA LEU A 229 -13.41 -4.98 -7.38
C LEU A 229 -13.53 -6.49 -7.17
N GLY A 230 -14.73 -7.05 -7.37
CA GLY A 230 -14.95 -8.49 -7.26
C GLY A 230 -14.13 -9.28 -8.27
N ALA A 231 -14.17 -8.87 -9.53
CA ALA A 231 -13.40 -9.53 -10.57
C ALA A 231 -11.89 -9.36 -10.39
N ILE A 232 -11.42 -8.19 -9.88
CA ILE A 232 -10.00 -7.99 -9.52
C ILE A 232 -9.61 -8.95 -8.40
N LEU A 233 -10.40 -9.02 -7.32
CA LEU A 233 -10.13 -9.92 -6.19
C LEU A 233 -10.09 -11.40 -6.61
N GLU A 234 -10.86 -11.81 -7.60
CA GLU A 234 -10.82 -13.17 -8.13
C GLU A 234 -9.55 -13.50 -8.93
N LYS A 235 -8.82 -12.49 -9.40
CA LYS A 235 -7.61 -12.66 -10.22
C LYS A 235 -6.32 -12.60 -9.42
N VAL A 236 -6.32 -11.94 -8.28
CA VAL A 236 -5.12 -11.79 -7.45
C VAL A 236 -4.91 -13.00 -6.54
N PRO A 237 -3.66 -13.26 -6.08
CA PRO A 237 -3.38 -14.30 -5.09
C PRO A 237 -4.22 -14.15 -3.81
N THR A 238 -4.60 -15.25 -3.22
CA THR A 238 -5.49 -15.30 -2.04
C THR A 238 -4.79 -14.90 -0.74
N ASP A 239 -3.47 -14.94 -0.70
CA ASP A 239 -2.65 -14.62 0.46
C ASP A 239 -2.16 -13.16 0.50
N LEU A 240 -2.51 -12.35 -0.53
CA LEU A 240 -2.11 -10.95 -0.55
C LEU A 240 -2.73 -10.15 0.60
N PRO A 241 -1.90 -9.43 1.39
CA PRO A 241 -2.42 -8.47 2.35
C PRO A 241 -3.19 -7.34 1.65
N VAL A 242 -4.18 -6.79 2.33
CA VAL A 242 -5.01 -5.68 1.81
C VAL A 242 -4.73 -4.42 2.60
N SER A 243 -4.34 -3.36 1.92
CA SER A 243 -4.25 -2.00 2.45
C SER A 243 -5.47 -1.19 1.99
N LEU A 244 -6.17 -0.56 2.92
CA LEU A 244 -7.26 0.35 2.58
C LEU A 244 -6.66 1.73 2.31
N GLU A 245 -6.73 2.21 1.06
CA GLU A 245 -6.28 3.54 0.69
C GLU A 245 -7.44 4.34 0.10
N ILE A 246 -8.21 4.96 0.99
CA ILE A 246 -9.51 5.55 0.67
C ILE A 246 -9.60 7.00 1.19
N PRO A 247 -8.81 7.96 0.64
CA PRO A 247 -9.00 9.37 0.97
C PRO A 247 -10.37 9.85 0.47
N CYS A 248 -11.36 9.88 1.35
CA CYS A 248 -12.76 10.07 1.00
C CYS A 248 -13.32 11.40 1.51
N GLN A 249 -13.68 12.30 0.57
CA GLN A 249 -14.27 13.60 0.92
C GLN A 249 -15.57 13.49 1.71
N ARG A 250 -16.36 12.44 1.48
CA ARG A 250 -17.63 12.22 2.17
C ARG A 250 -17.47 12.08 3.69
N LEU A 251 -16.34 11.53 4.13
CA LEU A 251 -16.09 11.26 5.54
C LEU A 251 -15.22 12.33 6.23
N LYS A 252 -14.72 13.33 5.49
CA LYS A 252 -13.73 14.30 5.96
C LYS A 252 -14.13 15.09 7.22
N ASP A 253 -15.42 15.26 7.45
CA ASP A 253 -15.94 16.01 8.60
C ASP A 253 -16.08 15.16 9.88
N LEU A 254 -15.88 13.84 9.78
CA LEU A 254 -15.82 12.97 10.94
C LEU A 254 -14.45 13.08 11.62
N PRO A 255 -14.36 12.85 12.94
CA PRO A 255 -13.09 12.65 13.61
C PRO A 255 -12.27 11.52 12.93
N LEU A 256 -10.95 11.66 12.83
CA LEU A 256 -10.10 10.73 12.06
C LEU A 256 -10.24 9.25 12.51
N VAL A 257 -10.40 9.02 13.80
CA VAL A 257 -10.64 7.66 14.32
C VAL A 257 -11.98 7.09 13.87
N GLU A 258 -13.01 7.92 13.73
CA GLU A 258 -14.33 7.50 13.22
C GLU A 258 -14.27 7.24 11.71
N GLN A 259 -13.49 8.05 10.96
CA GLN A 259 -13.21 7.76 9.55
C GLN A 259 -12.56 6.37 9.41
N ALA A 260 -11.52 6.09 10.21
CA ALA A 260 -10.83 4.81 10.22
C ALA A 260 -11.78 3.63 10.53
N ARG A 261 -12.65 3.80 11.54
CA ARG A 261 -13.67 2.78 11.90
C ARG A 261 -14.67 2.53 10.79
N GLU A 262 -15.15 3.59 10.16
CA GLU A 262 -16.16 3.49 9.10
C GLU A 262 -15.57 2.82 7.85
N HIS A 263 -14.36 3.20 7.42
CA HIS A 263 -13.68 2.52 6.32
C HIS A 263 -13.47 1.04 6.60
N LEU A 264 -13.03 0.69 7.81
CA LEU A 264 -12.82 -0.71 8.18
C LEU A 264 -14.14 -1.50 8.22
N ARG A 265 -15.22 -0.89 8.75
CA ARG A 265 -16.55 -1.51 8.79
C ARG A 265 -17.05 -1.82 7.38
N ILE A 266 -17.03 -0.83 6.49
CA ILE A 266 -17.45 -0.97 5.09
C ILE A 266 -16.58 -2.02 4.38
N ALA A 267 -15.28 -1.98 4.57
CA ALA A 267 -14.37 -2.95 3.95
C ALA A 267 -14.67 -4.39 4.40
N ARG A 268 -14.90 -4.63 5.70
CA ARG A 268 -15.25 -5.95 6.21
C ARG A 268 -16.58 -6.45 5.64
N GLU A 269 -17.59 -5.59 5.53
CA GLU A 269 -18.89 -5.94 4.95
C GLU A 269 -18.75 -6.27 3.46
N PHE A 270 -18.01 -5.46 2.70
CA PHE A 270 -17.76 -5.69 1.28
C PHE A 270 -16.96 -6.99 1.03
N LEU A 271 -15.95 -7.25 1.83
CA LEU A 271 -15.05 -8.39 1.66
C LEU A 271 -15.61 -9.71 2.23
N ALA A 272 -16.67 -9.66 3.04
CA ALA A 272 -17.26 -10.86 3.65
C ALA A 272 -17.64 -11.98 2.64
N PRO A 273 -18.23 -11.69 1.46
CA PRO A 273 -18.51 -12.72 0.46
C PRO A 273 -17.25 -13.39 -0.11
N TYR A 274 -16.11 -12.74 -0.04
CA TYR A 274 -14.84 -13.22 -0.58
C TYR A 274 -13.97 -13.89 0.49
N ALA A 275 -14.39 -13.91 1.76
CA ALA A 275 -13.60 -14.43 2.90
C ALA A 275 -13.15 -15.89 2.69
N HIS A 276 -13.97 -16.72 2.03
CA HIS A 276 -13.67 -18.11 1.70
C HIS A 276 -12.37 -18.29 0.90
N ARG A 277 -11.93 -17.28 0.17
CA ARG A 277 -10.69 -17.31 -0.62
C ARG A 277 -9.44 -17.31 0.26
N TRP A 278 -9.51 -16.76 1.45
CA TRP A 278 -8.41 -16.67 2.42
C TRP A 278 -8.46 -17.76 3.49
N GLU A 279 -9.52 -18.61 3.52
CA GLU A 279 -9.68 -19.72 4.48
C GLU A 279 -9.06 -21.05 4.00
N LEU A 280 -8.71 -21.16 2.70
CA LEU A 280 -8.42 -22.45 2.06
C LEU A 280 -6.98 -22.96 2.22
N GLU A 281 -6.09 -22.29 2.97
CA GLU A 281 -4.70 -22.74 3.18
C GLU A 281 -4.37 -23.11 4.64
N VAL A 282 -5.35 -23.54 5.42
CA VAL A 282 -5.04 -24.28 6.66
C VAL A 282 -5.17 -25.76 6.33
N ASP A 283 -4.11 -26.34 5.74
CA ASP A 283 -3.99 -27.79 5.75
C ASP A 283 -4.10 -28.26 7.20
N PRO A 284 -5.05 -29.14 7.53
CA PRO A 284 -5.04 -29.76 8.84
C PRO A 284 -3.78 -30.63 8.89
N VAL A 285 -2.80 -30.19 9.66
CA VAL A 285 -1.64 -31.02 10.00
C VAL A 285 -2.18 -32.30 10.62
N THR A 286 -2.14 -33.35 9.84
CA THR A 286 -2.32 -34.73 10.30
C THR A 286 -1.19 -35.15 11.25
#